data_b6267fd337c7bb0466d0dbe99299e2a4
#
_entry.id   b6267fd337c7bb0466d0dbe99299e2a4
#
_cell.length_a   1.000
_cell.length_b   1.000
_cell.length_c   1.000
_cell.angle_alpha   90.00
_cell.angle_beta   90.00
_cell.angle_gamma   90.00
#
_symmetry.space_group_name_H-M   'P 1'
#
loop_
_entity.id
_entity.type
_entity.pdbx_description
1 polymer ?
#
loop_
_entity_poly.entity_id
_entity_poly.type
_entity_poly.pdbx_seq_one_letter_code
_entity_poly.pdbx_strand_id
1 'polypeptide(L)'
;RYAFEAHFSTRPNFRITVGGNISSTAFNQAYIGVNYQTIGRVGQQLGADLYLGPIYTWGTIGGRTDFYMWKPVFLDYSYNFAVRNFRHGSFGNITKIDNTRQVKNSESFFSVAAGMPLAHRGVFLIRANGGHVNYRYDSDELFADDTDHSRYSFFGIKAELARNTLDKFLYPRRGSDLKLSGIFVTGRDKYEPFDAEKFLSRTSRQWVGARLTWDKYFDMPGCSWFSLGLNVDGVITNHPEF
;
A
#
# COMPACT_ATOMS: atom_id res chain seq x y z
N ARG A 1 -30.87 17.43 41.01
CA ARG A 1 -30.94 17.30 39.54
C ARG A 1 -29.53 17.53 39.00
N TYR A 2 -28.97 16.56 38.34
CA TYR A 2 -27.70 16.71 37.64
C TYR A 2 -28.02 17.07 36.18
N ALA A 3 -27.43 18.14 35.65
CA ALA A 3 -27.48 18.48 34.23
C ALA A 3 -26.22 17.94 33.56
N PHE A 4 -26.40 17.24 32.43
CA PHE A 4 -25.30 16.82 31.60
C PHE A 4 -25.16 17.81 30.45
N GLU A 5 -24.04 18.50 30.38
CA GLU A 5 -23.73 19.44 29.32
C GLU A 5 -22.67 18.84 28.41
N ALA A 6 -23.03 18.62 27.16
CA ALA A 6 -22.12 18.04 26.15
C ALA A 6 -21.70 19.14 25.17
N HIS A 7 -20.41 19.44 25.13
CA HIS A 7 -19.82 20.34 24.14
C HIS A 7 -19.33 19.55 22.95
N PHE A 8 -19.92 19.83 21.78
CA PHE A 8 -19.48 19.23 20.52
C PHE A 8 -18.63 20.23 19.74
N SER A 9 -17.39 19.82 19.40
CA SER A 9 -16.54 20.55 18.49
C SER A 9 -16.43 19.78 17.18
N THR A 10 -16.82 20.38 16.07
CA THR A 10 -16.66 19.81 14.74
C THR A 10 -15.26 20.10 14.19
N ARG A 11 -14.61 19.08 13.65
CA ARG A 11 -13.34 19.29 12.93
C ARG A 11 -13.64 19.94 11.58
N PRO A 12 -12.73 20.80 11.08
CA PRO A 12 -12.89 21.37 9.74
C PRO A 12 -12.95 20.26 8.69
N ASN A 13 -13.84 20.41 7.73
CA ASN A 13 -14.02 19.43 6.64
C ASN A 13 -12.78 19.36 5.72
N PHE A 14 -11.95 20.38 5.74
CA PHE A 14 -10.78 20.51 4.91
C PHE A 14 -9.53 20.72 5.76
N ARG A 15 -8.46 19.99 5.45
CA ARG A 15 -7.18 20.09 6.14
C ARG A 15 -6.05 20.07 5.12
N ILE A 16 -5.13 21.02 5.23
CA ILE A 16 -3.85 21.00 4.54
C ILE A 16 -2.76 20.70 5.57
N THR A 17 -1.88 19.81 5.23
CA THR A 17 -0.70 19.47 6.04
C THR A 17 0.54 19.72 5.19
N VAL A 18 1.50 20.47 5.73
CA VAL A 18 2.78 20.74 5.10
C VAL A 18 3.87 20.30 6.06
N GLY A 19 4.87 19.64 5.57
CA GLY A 19 5.99 19.17 6.36
C GLY A 19 7.24 19.03 5.50
N GLY A 20 8.36 18.78 6.12
CA GLY A 20 9.60 18.56 5.41
C GLY A 20 10.78 18.37 6.33
N ASN A 21 11.86 17.91 5.73
CA ASN A 21 13.17 17.77 6.36
C ASN A 21 14.20 18.43 5.45
N ILE A 22 14.98 19.35 6.02
CA ILE A 22 16.11 19.98 5.34
C ILE A 22 17.38 19.57 6.07
N SER A 23 18.27 18.92 5.37
CA SER A 23 19.54 18.44 5.89
C SER A 23 20.68 18.86 4.97
N SER A 24 21.89 18.93 5.49
CA SER A 24 23.12 19.10 4.70
C SER A 24 23.44 17.85 3.84
N THR A 25 22.71 16.77 4.03
CA THR A 25 22.81 15.55 3.25
C THR A 25 21.79 15.53 2.10
N ALA A 26 21.92 14.60 1.16
CA ALA A 26 21.03 14.44 0.01
C ALA A 26 19.57 14.04 0.35
N PHE A 27 19.22 13.92 1.64
CA PHE A 27 17.91 13.46 2.11
C PHE A 27 16.90 14.56 2.42
N ASN A 28 16.93 15.64 1.65
CA ASN A 28 15.93 16.68 1.77
C ASN A 28 14.59 16.19 1.24
N GLN A 29 13.52 16.37 2.02
CA GLN A 29 12.18 15.96 1.65
C GLN A 29 11.17 17.05 1.97
N ALA A 30 10.19 17.23 1.11
CA ALA A 30 9.03 18.06 1.32
C ALA A 30 7.77 17.20 1.24
N TYR A 31 6.79 17.52 2.07
CA TYR A 31 5.50 16.85 2.12
C TYR A 31 4.38 17.88 2.03
N ILE A 32 3.39 17.58 1.21
CA ILE A 32 2.13 18.32 1.14
C ILE A 32 1.00 17.29 1.13
N GLY A 33 0.07 17.42 2.08
CA GLY A 33 -1.13 16.59 2.18
C GLY A 33 -2.38 17.46 2.21
N VAL A 34 -3.42 17.00 1.52
CA VAL A 34 -4.74 17.62 1.49
C VAL A 34 -5.78 16.56 1.83
N ASN A 35 -6.62 16.84 2.80
CA ASN A 35 -7.70 15.95 3.21
C ASN A 35 -9.01 16.71 3.29
N TYR A 36 -10.05 16.14 2.71
CA TYR A 36 -11.42 16.60 2.76
C TYR A 36 -12.34 15.51 3.29
N GLN A 37 -13.19 15.86 4.25
CA GLN A 37 -14.16 14.92 4.83
C GLN A 37 -15.52 15.59 4.91
N THR A 38 -16.54 14.85 4.51
CA THR A 38 -17.93 15.30 4.69
C THR A 38 -18.80 14.12 5.12
N ILE A 39 -19.76 14.44 5.99
CA ILE A 39 -20.75 13.48 6.48
C ILE A 39 -22.12 14.06 6.17
N GLY A 40 -22.89 13.33 5.37
CA GLY A 40 -24.23 13.70 4.99
C GLY A 40 -25.05 12.45 4.64
N ARG A 41 -25.84 12.52 3.59
CA ARG A 41 -26.52 11.33 3.04
C ARG A 41 -25.51 10.27 2.56
N VAL A 42 -24.34 10.72 2.15
CA VAL A 42 -23.17 9.91 1.76
C VAL A 42 -21.98 10.45 2.56
N GLY A 43 -21.25 9.55 3.22
CA GLY A 43 -19.97 9.90 3.83
C GLY A 43 -18.90 9.93 2.76
N GLN A 44 -18.10 10.98 2.70
CA GLN A 44 -16.97 11.08 1.77
C GLN A 44 -15.71 11.51 2.47
N GLN A 45 -14.63 10.83 2.13
CA GLN A 45 -13.28 11.19 2.55
C GLN A 45 -12.40 11.19 1.31
N LEU A 46 -11.81 12.32 0.98
CA LEU A 46 -10.90 12.51 -0.13
C LEU A 46 -9.54 12.93 0.41
N GLY A 47 -8.48 12.40 -0.17
CA GLY A 47 -7.12 12.72 0.22
C GLY A 47 -6.19 12.78 -0.96
N ALA A 48 -5.20 13.65 -0.88
CA ALA A 48 -4.06 13.67 -1.78
C ALA A 48 -2.80 13.96 -0.96
N ASP A 49 -1.80 13.13 -1.12
CA ASP A 49 -0.52 13.25 -0.45
C ASP A 49 0.61 13.25 -1.47
N LEU A 50 1.57 14.15 -1.31
CA LEU A 50 2.72 14.27 -2.17
C LEU A 50 3.99 14.40 -1.32
N TYR A 51 4.93 13.50 -1.54
CA TYR A 51 6.29 13.55 -1.01
C TYR A 51 7.27 13.83 -2.13
N LEU A 52 8.04 14.88 -1.98
CA LEU A 52 9.05 15.32 -2.93
C LEU A 52 10.43 15.17 -2.31
N GLY A 53 11.29 14.40 -2.95
CA GLY A 53 12.68 14.22 -2.53
C GLY A 53 13.58 13.88 -3.72
N PRO A 54 14.88 14.12 -3.63
CA PRO A 54 15.82 13.87 -4.73
C PRO A 54 15.96 12.38 -5.07
N ILE A 55 15.84 11.50 -4.07
CA ILE A 55 15.97 10.05 -4.26
C ILE A 55 14.60 9.41 -4.47
N TYR A 56 13.58 9.89 -3.76
CA TYR A 56 12.26 9.29 -3.73
C TYR A 56 11.19 10.37 -3.80
N THR A 57 10.39 10.31 -4.83
CA THR A 57 9.17 11.11 -4.99
C THR A 57 8.00 10.15 -5.02
N TRP A 58 6.99 10.42 -4.21
CA TRP A 58 5.82 9.57 -4.09
C TRP A 58 4.57 10.42 -3.92
N GLY A 59 3.48 9.99 -4.53
CA GLY A 59 2.19 10.63 -4.36
C GLY A 59 1.05 9.64 -4.40
N THR A 60 -0.01 9.98 -3.71
CA THR A 60 -1.28 9.27 -3.74
C THR A 60 -2.44 10.26 -3.82
N ILE A 61 -3.43 9.90 -4.60
CA ILE A 61 -4.72 10.58 -4.65
C ILE A 61 -5.77 9.50 -4.49
N GLY A 62 -6.72 9.70 -3.59
CA GLY A 62 -7.73 8.69 -3.37
C GLY A 62 -8.83 9.16 -2.45
N GLY A 63 -9.72 8.25 -2.16
CA GLY A 63 -10.82 8.54 -1.26
C GLY A 63 -11.61 7.30 -0.90
N ARG A 64 -12.50 7.52 0.02
CA ARG A 64 -13.50 6.58 0.46
C ARG A 64 -14.87 7.23 0.41
N THR A 65 -15.82 6.49 -0.12
CA THR A 65 -17.22 6.85 -0.13
C THR A 65 -18.02 5.80 0.62
N ASP A 66 -18.67 6.20 1.69
CA ASP A 66 -19.55 5.36 2.50
C ASP A 66 -21.00 5.69 2.17
N PHE A 67 -21.79 4.70 1.79
CA PHE A 67 -23.20 4.86 1.47
C PHE A 67 -24.04 3.72 2.04
N TYR A 68 -25.29 4.04 2.28
CA TYR A 68 -26.25 3.10 2.81
C TYR A 68 -27.31 2.83 1.72
N MET A 69 -27.33 1.59 1.24
CA MET A 69 -28.39 1.11 0.35
C MET A 69 -29.43 0.33 1.17
N TRP A 70 -29.25 -0.96 1.31
CA TRP A 70 -29.97 -1.88 2.21
C TRP A 70 -29.05 -2.37 3.35
N LYS A 71 -27.75 -2.22 3.17
CA LYS A 71 -26.67 -2.36 4.14
C LYS A 71 -25.66 -1.26 3.93
N PRO A 72 -24.88 -0.89 4.93
CA PRO A 72 -23.74 0.00 4.73
C PRO A 72 -22.74 -0.64 3.77
N VAL A 73 -22.33 0.09 2.76
CA VAL A 73 -21.32 -0.30 1.78
C VAL A 73 -20.32 0.84 1.66
N PHE A 74 -19.07 0.51 1.43
CA PHE A 74 -18.05 1.51 1.14
C PHE A 74 -17.32 1.20 -0.15
N LEU A 75 -16.86 2.25 -0.79
CA LEU A 75 -16.01 2.22 -1.96
C LEU A 75 -14.72 2.98 -1.64
N ASP A 76 -13.59 2.28 -1.65
CA ASP A 76 -12.26 2.87 -1.56
C ASP A 76 -11.65 2.93 -2.95
N TYR A 77 -11.01 4.05 -3.29
CA TYR A 77 -10.30 4.20 -4.55
C TYR A 77 -9.06 5.03 -4.36
N SER A 78 -7.98 4.62 -5.03
CA SER A 78 -6.72 5.35 -4.98
C SER A 78 -5.93 5.18 -6.27
N TYR A 79 -5.16 6.22 -6.58
CA TYR A 79 -4.09 6.19 -7.56
C TYR A 79 -2.79 6.55 -6.86
N ASN A 80 -1.78 5.74 -7.07
CA ASN A 80 -0.48 5.88 -6.43
C ASN A 80 0.59 5.93 -7.50
N PHE A 81 1.57 6.80 -7.33
CA PHE A 81 2.75 6.83 -8.15
C PHE A 81 4.00 7.01 -7.28
N ALA A 82 5.08 6.40 -7.70
CA ALA A 82 6.37 6.54 -7.04
C ALA A 82 7.48 6.57 -8.09
N VAL A 83 8.47 7.41 -7.86
CA VAL A 83 9.70 7.47 -8.64
C VAL A 83 10.87 7.39 -7.69
N ARG A 84 11.73 6.40 -7.91
CA ARG A 84 12.99 6.23 -7.19
C ARG A 84 14.13 6.50 -8.15
N ASN A 85 15.00 7.43 -7.78
CA ASN A 85 16.17 7.76 -8.55
C ASN A 85 17.40 7.54 -7.70
N PHE A 86 18.10 6.46 -7.92
CA PHE A 86 19.29 6.10 -7.16
C PHE A 86 20.53 6.90 -7.58
N ARG A 87 20.45 7.67 -8.66
CA ARG A 87 21.51 8.57 -9.12
C ARG A 87 21.94 9.61 -8.08
N HIS A 88 20.99 10.07 -7.27
CA HIS A 88 21.23 11.06 -6.22
C HIS A 88 21.49 10.44 -4.85
N GLY A 89 21.42 9.11 -4.76
CA GLY A 89 21.60 8.36 -3.51
C GLY A 89 23.04 7.99 -3.18
N SER A 90 24.01 8.52 -3.90
CA SER A 90 25.42 8.35 -3.53
C SER A 90 25.62 8.87 -2.11
N PHE A 91 25.65 7.98 -1.15
CA PHE A 91 26.13 8.23 0.21
C PHE A 91 27.51 8.88 0.07
N GLY A 92 27.59 10.15 0.41
CA GLY A 92 28.76 10.96 0.14
C GLY A 92 30.07 10.25 0.48
N ASN A 93 30.95 10.23 -0.48
CA ASN A 93 32.42 10.07 -0.42
C ASN A 93 33.05 8.97 0.46
N ILE A 94 32.30 8.02 1.02
CA ILE A 94 32.90 7.01 1.91
C ILE A 94 33.41 5.79 1.13
N THR A 95 32.90 5.53 -0.04
CA THR A 95 33.48 4.58 -0.98
C THR A 95 33.25 5.07 -2.40
N LYS A 96 34.34 5.34 -3.11
CA LYS A 96 34.34 5.35 -4.57
C LYS A 96 34.07 3.89 -5.03
N ILE A 97 32.82 3.45 -4.94
CA ILE A 97 32.34 2.31 -5.71
C ILE A 97 31.95 2.93 -7.06
N ASP A 98 32.92 2.98 -7.95
CA ASP A 98 32.85 3.59 -9.27
C ASP A 98 31.90 2.83 -10.22
N ASN A 99 31.16 1.83 -9.76
CA ASN A 99 30.35 0.93 -10.61
C ASN A 99 28.94 0.72 -10.08
N THR A 100 28.28 1.75 -9.55
CA THR A 100 26.85 1.63 -9.26
C THR A 100 26.06 1.78 -10.56
N ARG A 101 25.67 0.65 -11.14
CA ARG A 101 24.61 0.58 -12.16
C ARG A 101 23.39 1.33 -11.64
N GLN A 102 23.12 2.46 -12.23
CA GLN A 102 22.11 3.38 -11.70
C GLN A 102 20.75 2.95 -12.16
N VAL A 103 19.94 2.46 -11.23
CA VAL A 103 18.57 2.06 -11.50
C VAL A 103 17.63 3.23 -11.21
N LYS A 104 16.81 3.59 -12.19
CA LYS A 104 15.64 4.44 -11.98
C LYS A 104 14.41 3.55 -12.02
N ASN A 105 13.65 3.56 -10.95
CA ASN A 105 12.38 2.85 -10.86
C ASN A 105 11.22 3.85 -10.84
N SER A 106 10.19 3.61 -11.64
CA SER A 106 8.93 4.36 -11.59
C SER A 106 7.76 3.39 -11.54
N GLU A 107 6.89 3.60 -10.58
CA GLU A 107 5.71 2.78 -10.33
C GLU A 107 4.46 3.66 -10.42
N SER A 108 3.42 3.13 -11.02
CA SER A 108 2.09 3.72 -10.90
C SER A 108 1.02 2.65 -10.92
N PHE A 109 0.08 2.76 -10.01
CA PHE A 109 -1.04 1.81 -9.92
C PHE A 109 -2.29 2.47 -9.36
N PHE A 110 -3.41 1.99 -9.84
CA PHE A 110 -4.71 2.30 -9.27
C PHE A 110 -5.23 1.13 -8.44
N SER A 111 -6.06 1.43 -7.47
CA SER A 111 -6.76 0.47 -6.63
C SER A 111 -8.20 0.92 -6.44
N VAL A 112 -9.12 0.01 -6.64
CA VAL A 112 -10.54 0.21 -6.33
C VAL A 112 -11.01 -0.97 -5.51
N ALA A 113 -11.63 -0.69 -4.36
CA ALA A 113 -12.16 -1.71 -3.49
C ALA A 113 -13.59 -1.39 -3.08
N ALA A 114 -14.45 -2.38 -3.15
CA ALA A 114 -15.79 -2.32 -2.60
C ALA A 114 -15.89 -3.27 -1.40
N GLY A 115 -16.48 -2.80 -0.32
CA GLY A 115 -16.62 -3.61 0.89
C GLY A 115 -17.95 -3.38 1.60
N MET A 116 -18.32 -4.38 2.38
CA MET A 116 -19.50 -4.31 3.23
C MET A 116 -19.23 -4.99 4.58
N PRO A 117 -19.80 -4.49 5.67
CA PRO A 117 -19.76 -5.18 6.94
C PRO A 117 -20.59 -6.45 6.87
N LEU A 118 -20.04 -7.51 7.42
CA LEU A 118 -20.70 -8.80 7.64
C LEU A 118 -20.94 -8.97 9.13
N ALA A 119 -22.18 -9.24 9.54
CA ALA A 119 -22.54 -9.54 10.93
C ALA A 119 -21.61 -8.84 11.96
N HIS A 120 -21.57 -9.29 13.21
CA HIS A 120 -20.77 -8.67 14.25
C HIS A 120 -19.27 -8.69 13.93
N ARG A 121 -18.69 -7.48 13.66
CA ARG A 121 -17.24 -7.23 13.52
C ARG A 121 -16.56 -7.95 12.34
N GLY A 122 -17.32 -8.30 11.31
CA GLY A 122 -16.80 -8.83 10.07
C GLY A 122 -16.85 -7.80 8.94
N VAL A 123 -15.95 -7.93 7.96
CA VAL A 123 -15.94 -7.15 6.73
C VAL A 123 -15.61 -8.08 5.58
N PHE A 124 -16.36 -7.96 4.50
CA PHE A 124 -16.03 -8.55 3.21
C PHE A 124 -15.59 -7.45 2.26
N LEU A 125 -14.50 -7.67 1.53
CA LEU A 125 -13.92 -6.70 0.63
C LEU A 125 -13.46 -7.38 -0.65
N ILE A 126 -13.79 -6.77 -1.79
CA ILE A 126 -13.22 -7.10 -3.09
C ILE A 126 -12.42 -5.90 -3.57
N ARG A 127 -11.19 -6.13 -4.01
CA ARG A 127 -10.28 -5.10 -4.50
C ARG A 127 -9.76 -5.47 -5.88
N ALA A 128 -9.81 -4.53 -6.81
CA ALA A 128 -9.14 -4.60 -8.09
C ALA A 128 -7.96 -3.62 -8.09
N ASN A 129 -6.81 -4.07 -8.55
CA ASN A 129 -5.60 -3.27 -8.69
C ASN A 129 -5.08 -3.42 -10.10
N GLY A 130 -4.52 -2.36 -10.67
CA GLY A 130 -3.82 -2.44 -11.94
C GLY A 130 -2.81 -1.31 -12.07
N GLY A 131 -1.74 -1.57 -12.80
CA GLY A 131 -0.69 -0.59 -12.92
C GLY A 131 0.50 -1.10 -13.70
N HIS A 132 1.57 -0.33 -13.64
CA HIS A 132 2.82 -0.66 -14.27
C HIS A 132 4.01 -0.21 -13.42
N VAL A 133 5.08 -0.97 -13.56
CA VAL A 133 6.40 -0.70 -12.97
C VAL A 133 7.39 -0.64 -14.12
N ASN A 134 8.16 0.44 -14.18
CA ASN A 134 9.20 0.61 -15.18
C ASN A 134 10.56 0.68 -14.49
N TYR A 135 11.48 -0.12 -14.97
CA TYR A 135 12.87 -0.12 -14.54
C TYR A 135 13.75 0.37 -15.68
N ARG A 136 14.74 1.17 -15.35
CA ARG A 136 15.81 1.59 -16.26
C ARG A 136 17.14 1.18 -15.65
N TYR A 137 17.91 0.42 -16.39
CA TYR A 137 19.22 -0.07 -15.99
C TYR A 137 20.27 0.53 -16.90
N ASP A 138 21.39 0.97 -16.35
CA ASP A 138 22.56 1.33 -17.16
C ASP A 138 23.25 0.01 -17.57
N SER A 139 23.33 -0.27 -18.85
CA SER A 139 23.73 -1.59 -19.36
C SER A 139 25.24 -1.78 -19.47
N ASP A 140 26.04 -0.70 -19.55
CA ASP A 140 27.49 -0.82 -19.69
C ASP A 140 28.26 0.35 -19.06
N GLU A 141 29.50 0.05 -18.60
CA GLU A 141 30.39 1.00 -17.91
C GLU A 141 31.02 2.04 -18.84
N LEU A 142 31.02 1.80 -20.14
CA LEU A 142 31.75 2.59 -21.14
C LEU A 142 30.92 3.65 -21.84
N PHE A 143 29.58 3.53 -21.86
CA PHE A 143 28.71 4.46 -22.55
C PHE A 143 27.52 4.86 -21.64
N ALA A 144 27.56 6.05 -21.11
CA ALA A 144 26.58 6.58 -20.14
C ALA A 144 25.13 6.75 -20.69
N ASP A 145 24.92 6.54 -21.97
CA ASP A 145 23.63 6.71 -22.64
C ASP A 145 22.89 5.38 -22.94
N ASP A 146 23.52 4.23 -22.70
CA ASP A 146 22.98 2.92 -23.00
C ASP A 146 22.10 2.43 -21.84
N THR A 147 20.79 2.53 -21.98
CA THR A 147 19.84 2.11 -20.95
C THR A 147 18.92 0.99 -21.43
N ASP A 148 18.91 -0.11 -20.69
CA ASP A 148 17.92 -1.18 -20.81
C ASP A 148 16.61 -0.78 -20.11
N HIS A 149 15.49 -1.12 -20.73
CA HIS A 149 14.16 -0.85 -20.18
C HIS A 149 13.42 -2.16 -19.89
N SER A 150 12.91 -2.30 -18.68
CA SER A 150 11.94 -3.33 -18.34
C SER A 150 10.64 -2.70 -17.87
N ARG A 151 9.52 -3.13 -18.44
CA ARG A 151 8.17 -2.71 -18.07
C ARG A 151 7.34 -3.90 -17.68
N TYR A 152 6.90 -3.93 -16.45
CA TYR A 152 5.92 -4.88 -15.95
C TYR A 152 4.55 -4.19 -15.82
N SER A 153 3.55 -4.69 -16.53
CA SER A 153 2.16 -4.22 -16.42
C SER A 153 1.31 -5.34 -15.84
N PHE A 154 0.49 -5.02 -14.83
CA PHE A 154 -0.28 -6.02 -14.12
C PHE A 154 -1.71 -5.57 -13.85
N PHE A 155 -2.57 -6.56 -13.68
CA PHE A 155 -3.91 -6.43 -13.15
C PHE A 155 -4.15 -7.55 -12.14
N GLY A 156 -4.75 -7.22 -11.01
CA GLY A 156 -5.04 -8.19 -9.95
C GLY A 156 -6.38 -7.95 -9.29
N ILE A 157 -6.99 -9.04 -8.85
CA ILE A 157 -8.21 -9.02 -8.06
C ILE A 157 -7.93 -9.73 -6.75
N LYS A 158 -8.30 -9.11 -5.63
CA LYS A 158 -8.19 -9.68 -4.27
C LYS A 158 -9.58 -9.70 -3.64
N ALA A 159 -9.97 -10.84 -3.09
CA ALA A 159 -11.11 -10.95 -2.19
C ALA A 159 -10.60 -11.18 -0.76
N GLU A 160 -11.19 -10.51 0.21
CA GLU A 160 -10.78 -10.60 1.60
C GLU A 160 -11.99 -10.69 2.51
N LEU A 161 -11.95 -11.63 3.45
CA LEU A 161 -12.87 -11.77 4.56
C LEU A 161 -12.09 -11.52 5.85
N ALA A 162 -12.46 -10.50 6.59
CA ALA A 162 -11.84 -10.17 7.87
C ALA A 162 -12.88 -10.16 8.99
N ARG A 163 -12.53 -10.69 10.16
CA ARG A 163 -13.35 -10.63 11.37
C ARG A 163 -12.47 -10.39 12.57
N ASN A 164 -12.73 -9.28 13.26
CA ASN A 164 -11.98 -8.91 14.46
C ASN A 164 -12.92 -8.84 15.66
N THR A 165 -12.67 -9.68 16.65
CA THR A 165 -13.42 -9.77 17.91
C THR A 165 -12.53 -9.50 19.12
N LEU A 166 -11.31 -9.01 18.92
CA LEU A 166 -10.39 -8.67 19.99
C LEU A 166 -11.02 -7.62 20.94
N ASP A 167 -10.78 -7.78 22.22
CA ASP A 167 -11.27 -6.85 23.25
C ASP A 167 -10.52 -5.52 23.24
N LYS A 168 -9.23 -5.52 22.84
CA LYS A 168 -8.37 -4.34 22.76
C LYS A 168 -7.51 -4.39 21.49
N PHE A 169 -7.17 -3.22 20.98
CA PHE A 169 -6.26 -3.09 19.85
C PHE A 169 -4.81 -3.39 20.24
N LEU A 170 -4.38 -2.83 21.38
CA LEU A 170 -3.04 -3.09 21.94
C LEU A 170 -3.17 -4.03 23.13
N TYR A 171 -2.33 -5.06 23.13
CA TYR A 171 -2.28 -6.09 24.18
C TYR A 171 -3.65 -6.77 24.41
N PRO A 172 -4.22 -7.43 23.36
CA PRO A 172 -5.48 -8.12 23.50
C PRO A 172 -5.36 -9.27 24.50
N ARG A 173 -6.40 -9.48 25.27
CA ARG A 173 -6.47 -10.54 26.28
C ARG A 173 -7.41 -11.66 25.85
N ARG A 174 -8.43 -11.32 25.09
CA ARG A 174 -9.43 -12.27 24.61
C ARG A 174 -9.95 -11.89 23.22
N GLY A 175 -10.49 -12.89 22.53
CA GLY A 175 -11.06 -12.68 21.21
C GLY A 175 -10.22 -13.29 20.11
N SER A 176 -10.52 -12.93 18.88
CA SER A 176 -9.77 -13.40 17.70
C SER A 176 -9.77 -12.35 16.60
N ASP A 177 -8.70 -12.32 15.83
CA ASP A 177 -8.60 -11.64 14.54
C ASP A 177 -8.37 -12.71 13.46
N LEU A 178 -9.30 -12.83 12.53
CA LEU A 178 -9.25 -13.78 11.41
C LEU A 178 -9.28 -12.99 10.12
N LYS A 179 -8.30 -13.25 9.24
CA LYS A 179 -8.25 -12.71 7.88
C LYS A 179 -8.00 -13.86 6.90
N LEU A 180 -8.91 -14.01 5.97
CA LEU A 180 -8.79 -14.93 4.85
C LEU A 180 -8.79 -14.10 3.57
N SER A 181 -7.79 -14.27 2.72
CA SER A 181 -7.73 -13.58 1.45
C SER A 181 -7.30 -14.50 0.33
N GLY A 182 -7.90 -14.28 -0.84
CA GLY A 182 -7.49 -14.87 -2.11
C GLY A 182 -7.11 -13.77 -3.09
N ILE A 183 -6.08 -13.99 -3.89
CA ILE A 183 -5.60 -13.06 -4.90
C ILE A 183 -5.37 -13.78 -6.21
N PHE A 184 -5.76 -13.14 -7.30
CA PHE A 184 -5.41 -13.50 -8.65
C PHE A 184 -4.70 -12.31 -9.30
N VAL A 185 -3.57 -12.56 -9.94
CA VAL A 185 -2.80 -11.54 -10.66
C VAL A 185 -2.45 -12.05 -12.04
N THR A 186 -2.63 -11.20 -13.04
CA THR A 186 -2.12 -11.39 -14.39
C THR A 186 -1.23 -10.21 -14.76
N GLY A 187 -0.13 -10.47 -15.40
CA GLY A 187 0.83 -9.43 -15.77
C GLY A 187 1.58 -9.78 -17.05
N ARG A 188 2.14 -8.74 -17.66
CA ARG A 188 3.01 -8.84 -18.83
C ARG A 188 4.31 -8.12 -18.54
N ASP A 189 5.38 -8.82 -18.72
CA ASP A 189 6.73 -8.29 -18.65
C ASP A 189 7.23 -8.02 -20.08
N LYS A 190 7.78 -6.84 -20.30
CA LYS A 190 8.37 -6.41 -21.57
C LYS A 190 9.77 -5.90 -21.29
N TYR A 191 10.76 -6.59 -21.78
CA TYR A 191 12.14 -6.18 -21.71
C TYR A 191 12.60 -5.66 -23.08
N GLU A 192 13.14 -4.44 -23.10
CA GLU A 192 13.67 -3.75 -24.28
C GLU A 192 15.15 -3.45 -24.01
N PRO A 193 16.06 -4.29 -24.54
CA PRO A 193 17.49 -4.01 -24.48
C PRO A 193 17.84 -2.81 -25.36
N PHE A 194 18.87 -2.05 -24.97
CA PHE A 194 19.39 -0.95 -25.78
C PHE A 194 19.89 -1.42 -27.14
N ASP A 195 20.59 -2.54 -27.16
CA ASP A 195 21.08 -3.13 -28.40
C ASP A 195 19.95 -3.85 -29.16
N ALA A 196 19.56 -3.31 -30.31
CA ALA A 196 18.46 -3.82 -31.13
C ALA A 196 18.70 -5.26 -31.65
N GLU A 197 19.93 -5.77 -31.60
CA GLU A 197 20.25 -7.17 -31.93
C GLU A 197 19.84 -8.14 -30.80
N LYS A 198 19.60 -7.65 -29.58
CA LYS A 198 19.10 -8.45 -28.47
C LYS A 198 17.58 -8.55 -28.54
N PHE A 199 17.08 -9.78 -28.45
CA PHE A 199 15.66 -10.09 -28.61
C PHE A 199 14.77 -9.36 -27.59
N LEU A 200 13.76 -8.69 -28.09
CA LEU A 200 12.64 -8.18 -27.30
C LEU A 200 11.93 -9.36 -26.64
N SER A 201 12.00 -9.45 -25.31
CA SER A 201 11.31 -10.50 -24.56
C SER A 201 9.96 -10.00 -24.06
N ARG A 202 8.92 -10.80 -24.32
CA ARG A 202 7.57 -10.58 -23.77
C ARG A 202 7.13 -11.84 -23.06
N THR A 203 6.93 -11.75 -21.76
CA THR A 203 6.47 -12.87 -20.95
C THR A 203 5.15 -12.50 -20.27
N SER A 204 4.15 -13.36 -20.40
CA SER A 204 2.89 -13.24 -19.66
C SER A 204 2.95 -14.17 -18.45
N ARG A 205 2.63 -13.63 -17.29
CA ARG A 205 2.62 -14.39 -16.03
C ARG A 205 1.26 -14.26 -15.35
N GLN A 206 0.79 -15.37 -14.83
CA GLN A 206 -0.43 -15.44 -14.05
C GLN A 206 -0.17 -16.22 -12.79
N TRP A 207 -0.66 -15.75 -11.69
CA TRP A 207 -0.54 -16.47 -10.44
C TRP A 207 -1.77 -16.25 -9.55
N VAL A 208 -2.00 -17.20 -8.69
CA VAL A 208 -3.02 -17.18 -7.65
C VAL A 208 -2.36 -17.41 -6.31
N GLY A 209 -2.93 -16.83 -5.29
CA GLY A 209 -2.48 -17.02 -3.92
C GLY A 209 -3.65 -16.97 -2.95
N ALA A 210 -3.51 -17.66 -1.84
CA ALA A 210 -4.41 -17.56 -0.71
C ALA A 210 -3.59 -17.37 0.57
N ARG A 211 -4.10 -16.54 1.48
CA ARG A 211 -3.50 -16.31 2.80
C ARG A 211 -4.54 -16.40 3.88
N LEU A 212 -4.21 -17.13 4.92
CA LEU A 212 -4.95 -17.21 6.17
C LEU A 212 -4.06 -16.63 7.27
N THR A 213 -4.58 -15.65 8.00
CA THR A 213 -3.98 -15.16 9.24
C THR A 213 -5.02 -15.28 10.35
N TRP A 214 -4.68 -15.92 11.43
CA TRP A 214 -5.57 -16.13 12.56
C TRP A 214 -4.83 -15.93 13.87
N ASP A 215 -5.27 -14.93 14.62
CA ASP A 215 -4.83 -14.64 15.96
C ASP A 215 -5.96 -14.97 16.94
N LYS A 216 -5.66 -15.70 17.98
CA LYS A 216 -6.61 -16.07 19.04
C LYS A 216 -6.00 -15.83 20.38
N TYR A 217 -6.72 -15.10 21.23
CA TYR A 217 -6.31 -14.81 22.60
C TYR A 217 -7.29 -15.40 23.59
N PHE A 218 -6.74 -15.98 24.65
CA PHE A 218 -7.46 -16.64 25.72
C PHE A 218 -7.14 -15.92 27.02
N ASP A 219 -8.19 -15.46 27.71
CA ASP A 219 -8.08 -14.91 29.06
C ASP A 219 -7.91 -16.06 30.05
N MET A 220 -6.93 -15.95 30.96
CA MET A 220 -6.68 -16.98 31.95
C MET A 220 -7.52 -16.69 33.21
N PRO A 221 -8.42 -17.56 33.58
CA PRO A 221 -9.21 -17.40 34.80
C PRO A 221 -8.30 -17.29 36.03
N GLY A 222 -8.51 -16.25 36.84
CA GLY A 222 -7.73 -16.00 38.07
C GLY A 222 -6.42 -15.23 37.87
N CYS A 223 -5.96 -14.98 36.64
CA CYS A 223 -4.72 -14.27 36.34
C CYS A 223 -4.99 -13.03 35.49
N SER A 224 -5.32 -11.91 36.13
CA SER A 224 -5.65 -10.66 35.39
C SER A 224 -4.47 -10.04 34.62
N TRP A 225 -3.26 -10.49 34.87
CA TRP A 225 -2.03 -9.97 34.27
C TRP A 225 -1.46 -10.85 33.13
N PHE A 226 -2.08 -12.01 32.86
CA PHE A 226 -1.59 -12.97 31.88
C PHE A 226 -2.71 -13.38 30.90
N SER A 227 -2.36 -13.47 29.61
CA SER A 227 -3.19 -14.04 28.56
C SER A 227 -2.36 -14.92 27.64
N LEU A 228 -2.95 -15.96 27.07
CA LEU A 228 -2.30 -16.83 26.10
C LEU A 228 -2.74 -16.40 24.68
N GLY A 229 -1.78 -16.20 23.79
CA GLY A 229 -2.01 -15.93 22.37
C GLY A 229 -1.56 -17.08 21.48
N LEU A 230 -2.38 -17.44 20.50
CA LEU A 230 -2.06 -18.34 19.39
C LEU A 230 -2.10 -17.54 18.09
N ASN A 231 -1.02 -17.60 17.34
CA ASN A 231 -0.94 -17.02 16.00
C ASN A 231 -0.73 -18.13 14.97
N VAL A 232 -1.51 -18.09 13.89
CA VAL A 232 -1.38 -18.97 12.73
C VAL A 232 -1.34 -18.09 11.49
N ASP A 233 -0.29 -18.18 10.70
CA ASP A 233 -0.16 -17.53 9.39
C ASP A 233 0.22 -18.58 8.35
N GLY A 234 -0.57 -18.69 7.30
CA GLY A 234 -0.38 -19.64 6.21
C GLY A 234 -0.56 -18.95 4.85
N VAL A 235 0.36 -19.22 3.93
CA VAL A 235 0.31 -18.72 2.55
C VAL A 235 0.48 -19.90 1.59
N ILE A 236 -0.38 -19.95 0.59
CA ILE A 236 -0.27 -20.88 -0.55
C ILE A 236 -0.29 -20.03 -1.81
N THR A 237 0.67 -20.24 -2.69
CA THR A 237 0.75 -19.54 -3.97
C THR A 237 1.40 -20.42 -5.04
N ASN A 238 0.96 -20.25 -6.28
CA ASN A 238 1.64 -20.78 -7.45
C ASN A 238 2.55 -19.74 -8.14
N HIS A 239 2.90 -18.68 -7.41
CA HIS A 239 3.82 -17.67 -7.92
C HIS A 239 5.13 -18.33 -8.32
N PRO A 240 5.61 -18.16 -9.56
CA PRO A 240 6.89 -18.70 -9.98
C PRO A 240 8.00 -18.05 -9.12
N GLU A 241 8.88 -18.86 -8.61
CA GLU A 241 10.12 -18.38 -8.00
C GLU A 241 10.98 -17.69 -9.06
N PHE A 242 11.61 -16.60 -8.68
CA PHE A 242 12.50 -15.82 -9.55
C PHE A 242 13.91 -16.40 -9.53
#